data_637ebc87fffcc6c4a584157ee0607a2b
#
_entry.id   637ebc87fffcc6c4a584157ee0607a2b
#
_cell.length_a   1.000
_cell.length_b   1.000
_cell.length_c   1.000
_cell.angle_alpha   90.00
_cell.angle_beta   90.00
_cell.angle_gamma   90.00
#
_symmetry.space_group_name_H-M   'P 1'
#
loop_
_entity.id
_entity.type
_entity.pdbx_description
1 polymer ?
#
loop_
_entity_poly.entity_id
_entity_poly.type
_entity_poly.pdbx_seq_one_letter_code
_entity_poly.pdbx_strand_id
1 'polypeptide(L)'
;MTPKTRIYLIRHGEVEGAGTPRYNGQADVLLTPRGREQYLRMKERLAGERITACYTSDLTRCTWGAESICTHFNIQPARTVDLRELHIGYWEGLTWQELISRYPEEWQARLDDIENYRVSGGENLHDVNNRVTPVIDRIVGNHRGEEVLVVAHGGVNRVILLNAIGAPLSALFNIEQNYCCLNIIDYYADGKTVVKLLNG
;
A
#
# COMPACT_ATOMS: atom_id res chain seq x y z
N MET A 1 -20.08 14.65 16.93
CA MET A 1 -19.31 13.46 16.46
C MET A 1 -17.86 13.67 16.82
N THR A 2 -17.17 12.66 17.32
CA THR A 2 -15.73 12.78 17.64
C THR A 2 -14.95 13.05 16.34
N PRO A 3 -14.05 14.05 16.30
CA PRO A 3 -13.24 14.32 15.13
C PRO A 3 -12.42 13.08 14.75
N LYS A 4 -12.35 12.77 13.47
CA LYS A 4 -11.59 11.62 12.97
C LYS A 4 -10.82 12.03 11.72
N THR A 5 -9.65 11.46 11.52
CA THR A 5 -8.96 11.48 10.23
C THR A 5 -9.42 10.27 9.44
N ARG A 6 -9.92 10.48 8.22
CA ARG A 6 -10.26 9.39 7.30
C ARG A 6 -9.17 9.21 6.28
N ILE A 7 -8.65 7.99 6.16
CA ILE A 7 -7.69 7.62 5.12
C ILE A 7 -8.37 6.77 4.06
N TYR A 8 -8.33 7.23 2.80
CA TYR A 8 -8.62 6.46 1.60
C TYR A 8 -7.30 5.85 1.14
N LEU A 9 -7.08 4.56 1.44
CA LEU A 9 -5.85 3.84 1.16
C LEU A 9 -6.01 3.00 -0.10
N ILE A 10 -5.24 3.32 -1.14
CA ILE A 10 -5.32 2.66 -2.46
C ILE A 10 -4.03 1.90 -2.75
N ARG A 11 -4.16 0.65 -3.22
CA ARG A 11 -3.06 -0.04 -3.88
C ARG A 11 -2.91 0.49 -5.31
N HIS A 12 -1.68 0.59 -5.81
CA HIS A 12 -1.45 0.96 -7.20
C HIS A 12 -2.22 0.07 -8.21
N GLY A 13 -2.48 0.62 -9.40
CA GLY A 13 -3.12 -0.10 -10.51
C GLY A 13 -2.26 -1.22 -11.07
N GLU A 14 -2.83 -2.00 -11.98
CA GLU A 14 -2.15 -3.11 -12.63
C GLU A 14 -0.87 -2.65 -13.32
N VAL A 15 0.20 -3.45 -13.17
CA VAL A 15 1.54 -3.17 -13.71
C VAL A 15 1.94 -4.18 -14.77
N GLU A 16 2.93 -3.84 -15.58
CA GLU A 16 3.53 -4.76 -16.54
C GLU A 16 3.98 -6.05 -15.85
N GLY A 17 3.74 -7.18 -16.51
CA GLY A 17 4.03 -8.51 -15.98
C GLY A 17 3.01 -9.05 -14.95
N ALA A 18 1.89 -8.36 -14.70
CA ALA A 18 0.85 -8.79 -13.74
C ALA A 18 0.23 -10.18 -14.02
N GLY A 19 0.29 -10.65 -15.28
CA GLY A 19 -0.21 -11.98 -15.66
C GLY A 19 0.61 -13.16 -15.08
N THR A 20 1.79 -12.88 -14.50
CA THR A 20 2.65 -13.89 -13.87
C THR A 20 3.04 -13.39 -12.48
N PRO A 21 2.61 -14.08 -11.40
CA PRO A 21 2.92 -13.68 -10.03
C PRO A 21 4.43 -13.52 -9.81
N ARG A 22 4.85 -12.35 -9.33
CA ARG A 22 6.25 -11.99 -9.07
C ARG A 22 6.38 -10.95 -7.97
N TYR A 23 7.59 -10.85 -7.45
CA TYR A 23 7.96 -9.77 -6.54
C TYR A 23 8.58 -8.62 -7.33
N ASN A 24 7.84 -7.53 -7.51
CA ASN A 24 8.40 -6.31 -8.10
C ASN A 24 9.20 -5.49 -7.07
N GLY A 25 8.88 -5.64 -5.78
CA GLY A 25 9.54 -4.90 -4.71
C GLY A 25 9.58 -3.40 -4.98
N GLN A 26 10.77 -2.82 -4.91
CA GLN A 26 11.01 -1.40 -5.18
C GLN A 26 11.46 -1.11 -6.62
N ALA A 27 11.56 -2.13 -7.49
CA ALA A 27 11.76 -1.90 -8.92
C ALA A 27 10.63 -1.03 -9.49
N ASP A 28 10.99 -0.04 -10.31
CA ASP A 28 10.03 0.93 -10.85
C ASP A 28 9.40 0.41 -12.16
N VAL A 29 8.42 -0.48 -12.01
CA VAL A 29 7.62 -1.05 -13.10
C VAL A 29 6.48 -0.14 -13.50
N LEU A 30 6.16 -0.10 -14.79
CA LEU A 30 5.14 0.78 -15.35
C LEU A 30 3.73 0.21 -15.19
N LEU A 31 2.74 1.10 -15.17
CA LEU A 31 1.32 0.74 -15.25
C LEU A 31 0.96 0.23 -16.65
N THR A 32 0.17 -0.84 -16.70
CA THR A 32 -0.50 -1.24 -17.94
C THR A 32 -1.58 -0.21 -18.34
N PRO A 33 -2.08 -0.23 -19.59
CA PRO A 33 -3.27 0.55 -19.96
C PRO A 33 -4.45 0.28 -19.02
N ARG A 34 -4.66 -0.98 -18.62
CA ARG A 34 -5.69 -1.36 -17.65
C ARG A 34 -5.45 -0.74 -16.27
N GLY A 35 -4.19 -0.72 -15.81
CA GLY A 35 -3.84 -0.09 -14.54
C GLY A 35 -4.15 1.41 -14.52
N ARG A 36 -3.94 2.10 -15.64
CA ARG A 36 -4.32 3.52 -15.80
C ARG A 36 -5.84 3.69 -15.79
N GLU A 37 -6.57 2.83 -16.50
CA GLU A 37 -8.03 2.85 -16.52
C GLU A 37 -8.62 2.60 -15.11
N GLN A 38 -8.04 1.68 -14.33
CA GLN A 38 -8.44 1.44 -12.95
C GLN A 38 -8.36 2.72 -12.11
N TYR A 39 -7.29 3.51 -12.26
CA TYR A 39 -7.15 4.79 -11.57
C TYR A 39 -8.17 5.85 -12.04
N LEU A 40 -8.51 5.90 -13.32
CA LEU A 40 -9.53 6.82 -13.81
C LEU A 40 -10.90 6.49 -13.21
N ARG A 41 -11.26 5.23 -13.12
CA ARG A 41 -12.49 4.78 -12.44
C ARG A 41 -12.45 5.09 -10.93
N MET A 42 -11.28 4.93 -10.28
CA MET A 42 -11.11 5.28 -8.88
C MET A 42 -11.29 6.79 -8.66
N LYS A 43 -10.77 7.63 -9.56
CA LYS A 43 -10.99 9.08 -9.54
C LYS A 43 -12.48 9.43 -9.59
N GLU A 44 -13.25 8.80 -10.47
CA GLU A 44 -14.70 8.98 -10.56
C GLU A 44 -15.41 8.51 -9.27
N ARG A 45 -14.99 7.36 -8.73
CA ARG A 45 -15.53 6.81 -7.48
C ARG A 45 -15.34 7.74 -6.29
N LEU A 46 -14.20 8.43 -6.22
CA LEU A 46 -13.85 9.36 -5.13
C LEU A 46 -14.36 10.78 -5.35
N ALA A 47 -14.94 11.13 -6.50
CA ALA A 47 -15.29 12.50 -6.86
C ALA A 47 -16.26 13.19 -5.88
N GLY A 48 -17.05 12.44 -5.12
CA GLY A 48 -17.98 12.96 -4.11
C GLY A 48 -17.38 13.14 -2.72
N GLU A 49 -16.13 12.69 -2.49
CA GLU A 49 -15.46 12.75 -1.20
C GLU A 49 -14.79 14.12 -0.98
N ARG A 50 -14.37 14.43 0.28
CA ARG A 50 -13.78 15.73 0.66
C ARG A 50 -12.28 15.61 0.92
N ILE A 51 -11.54 14.99 -0.01
CA ILE A 51 -10.11 14.77 0.14
C ILE A 51 -9.37 16.09 0.08
N THR A 52 -8.64 16.42 1.17
CA THR A 52 -7.90 17.68 1.33
C THR A 52 -6.39 17.52 1.16
N ALA A 53 -5.87 16.30 1.29
CA ALA A 53 -4.45 16.00 1.14
C ALA A 53 -4.22 14.62 0.50
N CYS A 54 -3.06 14.45 -0.12
CA CYS A 54 -2.65 13.19 -0.72
C CYS A 54 -1.18 12.89 -0.41
N TYR A 55 -0.93 11.64 0.00
CA TYR A 55 0.42 11.08 0.18
C TYR A 55 0.59 9.87 -0.72
N THR A 56 1.77 9.70 -1.29
CA THR A 56 2.01 8.59 -2.21
C THR A 56 3.44 8.07 -2.10
N SER A 57 3.62 6.76 -2.34
CA SER A 57 4.92 6.24 -2.70
C SER A 57 5.48 7.01 -3.90
N ASP A 58 6.79 7.22 -3.94
CA ASP A 58 7.46 7.91 -5.03
C ASP A 58 7.66 7.05 -6.29
N LEU A 59 7.33 5.73 -6.23
CA LEU A 59 7.40 4.85 -7.41
C LEU A 59 6.34 5.21 -8.45
N THR A 60 6.73 5.17 -9.73
CA THR A 60 5.93 5.68 -10.86
C THR A 60 4.51 5.13 -10.90
N ARG A 61 4.31 3.84 -10.58
CA ARG A 61 3.00 3.19 -10.53
C ARG A 61 2.03 3.78 -9.49
N CYS A 62 2.57 4.43 -8.44
CA CYS A 62 1.77 5.12 -7.42
C CYS A 62 1.60 6.60 -7.76
N THR A 63 2.69 7.29 -8.15
CA THR A 63 2.66 8.74 -8.43
C THR A 63 1.71 9.07 -9.57
N TRP A 64 1.72 8.28 -10.67
CA TRP A 64 0.82 8.48 -11.79
C TRP A 64 -0.66 8.48 -11.35
N GLY A 65 -1.03 7.51 -10.52
CA GLY A 65 -2.41 7.38 -10.04
C GLY A 65 -2.79 8.47 -9.04
N ALA A 66 -1.88 8.77 -8.09
CA ALA A 66 -2.09 9.85 -7.13
C ALA A 66 -2.30 11.19 -7.84
N GLU A 67 -1.44 11.53 -8.81
CA GLU A 67 -1.57 12.76 -9.61
C GLU A 67 -2.88 12.79 -10.39
N SER A 68 -3.25 11.70 -11.06
CA SER A 68 -4.50 11.59 -11.79
C SER A 68 -5.74 11.85 -10.91
N ILE A 69 -5.79 11.27 -9.70
CA ILE A 69 -6.90 11.46 -8.77
C ILE A 69 -6.88 12.89 -8.21
N CYS A 70 -5.71 13.39 -7.82
CA CYS A 70 -5.55 14.70 -7.20
C CYS A 70 -5.96 15.89 -8.09
N THR A 71 -5.94 15.72 -9.42
CA THR A 71 -6.45 16.77 -10.34
C THR A 71 -7.92 17.13 -10.06
N HIS A 72 -8.73 16.19 -9.58
CA HIS A 72 -10.13 16.44 -9.24
C HIS A 72 -10.27 17.36 -8.01
N PHE A 73 -9.38 17.23 -7.05
CA PHE A 73 -9.40 17.96 -5.78
C PHE A 73 -8.54 19.22 -5.79
N ASN A 74 -7.84 19.49 -6.89
CA ASN A 74 -6.87 20.60 -7.01
C ASN A 74 -5.80 20.59 -5.91
N ILE A 75 -5.28 19.40 -5.56
CA ILE A 75 -4.21 19.20 -4.59
C ILE A 75 -2.99 18.56 -5.24
N GLN A 76 -1.82 18.70 -4.61
CA GLN A 76 -0.58 18.07 -5.05
C GLN A 76 -0.22 16.90 -4.13
N PRO A 77 0.09 15.68 -4.67
CA PRO A 77 0.51 14.57 -3.84
C PRO A 77 1.89 14.82 -3.21
N ALA A 78 2.01 14.61 -1.90
CA ALA A 78 3.28 14.54 -1.21
C ALA A 78 3.89 13.15 -1.38
N ARG A 79 5.06 13.07 -2.03
CA ARG A 79 5.77 11.80 -2.29
C ARG A 79 6.69 11.44 -1.12
N THR A 80 6.75 10.16 -0.77
CA THR A 80 7.67 9.67 0.24
C THR A 80 8.18 8.26 -0.09
N VAL A 81 9.48 8.06 0.15
CA VAL A 81 10.14 6.75 0.02
C VAL A 81 9.64 5.74 1.07
N ASP A 82 9.17 6.24 2.21
CA ASP A 82 8.69 5.39 3.31
C ASP A 82 7.39 4.63 2.99
N LEU A 83 6.67 5.03 1.91
CA LEU A 83 5.51 4.30 1.41
C LEU A 83 5.84 3.33 0.26
N ARG A 84 7.12 3.15 -0.12
CA ARG A 84 7.53 2.14 -1.10
C ARG A 84 7.16 0.74 -0.66
N GLU A 85 6.97 -0.17 -1.63
CA GLU A 85 6.73 -1.59 -1.36
C GLU A 85 7.87 -2.24 -0.56
N LEU A 86 7.60 -3.37 0.05
CA LEU A 86 8.60 -4.22 0.68
C LEU A 86 9.78 -4.44 -0.29
N HIS A 87 10.98 -4.02 0.11
CA HIS A 87 12.19 -4.36 -0.63
C HIS A 87 12.49 -5.84 -0.43
N ILE A 88 12.39 -6.61 -1.50
CA ILE A 88 12.52 -8.06 -1.42
C ILE A 88 13.96 -8.55 -1.76
N GLY A 89 14.93 -7.65 -1.72
CA GLY A 89 16.33 -7.98 -1.98
C GLY A 89 16.56 -8.58 -3.36
N TYR A 90 17.41 -9.59 -3.45
CA TYR A 90 17.77 -10.21 -4.74
C TYR A 90 16.63 -10.99 -5.41
N TRP A 91 15.46 -11.12 -4.75
CA TRP A 91 14.27 -11.72 -5.36
C TRP A 91 13.49 -10.74 -6.26
N GLU A 92 13.86 -9.45 -6.29
CA GLU A 92 13.17 -8.46 -7.12
C GLU A 92 13.18 -8.86 -8.60
N GLY A 93 12.02 -8.78 -9.23
CA GLY A 93 11.79 -9.16 -10.63
C GLY A 93 11.57 -10.66 -10.86
N LEU A 94 11.90 -11.53 -9.89
CA LEU A 94 11.69 -12.97 -10.04
C LEU A 94 10.23 -13.35 -9.87
N THR A 95 9.79 -14.29 -10.71
CA THR A 95 8.47 -14.91 -10.58
C THR A 95 8.46 -15.92 -9.42
N TRP A 96 7.28 -16.17 -8.86
CA TRP A 96 7.14 -17.18 -7.83
C TRP A 96 7.62 -18.58 -8.29
N GLN A 97 7.38 -18.91 -9.56
CA GLN A 97 7.84 -20.18 -10.12
C GLN A 97 9.37 -20.27 -10.18
N GLU A 98 10.05 -19.16 -10.54
CA GLU A 98 11.52 -19.09 -10.52
C GLU A 98 12.04 -19.20 -9.08
N LEU A 99 11.38 -18.57 -8.11
CA LEU A 99 11.77 -18.64 -6.69
C LEU A 99 11.63 -20.05 -6.15
N ILE A 100 10.49 -20.71 -6.39
CA ILE A 100 10.26 -22.10 -5.98
C ILE A 100 11.29 -23.04 -6.60
N SER A 101 11.67 -22.82 -7.87
CA SER A 101 12.62 -23.67 -8.58
C SER A 101 14.07 -23.45 -8.15
N ARG A 102 14.48 -22.16 -7.96
CA ARG A 102 15.88 -21.81 -7.71
C ARG A 102 16.25 -21.74 -6.24
N TYR A 103 15.27 -21.39 -5.37
CA TYR A 103 15.45 -21.13 -3.94
C TYR A 103 14.36 -21.79 -3.09
N PRO A 104 14.11 -23.11 -3.25
CA PRO A 104 12.98 -23.79 -2.59
C PRO A 104 13.02 -23.70 -1.07
N GLU A 105 14.21 -23.83 -0.47
CA GLU A 105 14.38 -23.76 0.99
C GLU A 105 14.09 -22.38 1.53
N GLU A 106 14.63 -21.32 0.87
CA GLU A 106 14.38 -19.93 1.27
C GLU A 106 12.92 -19.54 1.05
N TRP A 107 12.31 -20.01 -0.05
CA TRP A 107 10.88 -19.80 -0.30
C TRP A 107 10.04 -20.39 0.83
N GLN A 108 10.32 -21.61 1.23
CA GLN A 108 9.61 -22.27 2.33
C GLN A 108 9.85 -21.55 3.66
N ALA A 109 11.10 -21.23 3.99
CA ALA A 109 11.44 -20.50 5.21
C ALA A 109 10.70 -19.15 5.32
N ARG A 110 10.53 -18.45 4.18
CA ARG A 110 9.73 -17.23 4.14
C ARG A 110 8.24 -17.47 4.39
N LEU A 111 7.68 -18.55 3.88
CA LEU A 111 6.26 -18.89 4.13
C LEU A 111 6.04 -19.32 5.58
N ASP A 112 7.00 -20.00 6.18
CA ASP A 112 6.93 -20.47 7.57
C ASP A 112 7.07 -19.31 8.58
N ASP A 113 7.84 -18.28 8.23
CA ASP A 113 8.05 -17.10 9.07
C ASP A 113 7.98 -15.80 8.25
N ILE A 114 6.80 -15.49 7.74
CA ILE A 114 6.57 -14.31 6.88
C ILE A 114 6.91 -12.99 7.56
N GLU A 115 6.83 -12.94 8.88
CA GLU A 115 7.02 -11.72 9.66
C GLU A 115 8.50 -11.37 9.81
N ASN A 116 9.34 -12.35 10.15
CA ASN A 116 10.74 -12.13 10.48
C ASN A 116 11.69 -12.45 9.32
N TYR A 117 11.28 -13.32 8.40
CA TYR A 117 12.16 -13.73 7.31
C TYR A 117 12.56 -12.54 6.44
N ARG A 118 13.86 -12.39 6.27
CA ARG A 118 14.48 -11.35 5.45
C ARG A 118 15.23 -11.98 4.29
N VAL A 119 14.82 -11.68 3.07
CA VAL A 119 15.62 -12.00 1.88
C VAL A 119 16.89 -11.15 1.91
N SER A 120 18.02 -11.74 1.55
CA SER A 120 19.31 -11.03 1.58
C SER A 120 19.25 -9.73 0.75
N GLY A 121 19.70 -8.64 1.34
CA GLY A 121 19.64 -7.30 0.76
C GLY A 121 18.24 -6.65 0.80
N GLY A 122 17.24 -7.30 1.41
CA GLY A 122 15.87 -6.79 1.49
C GLY A 122 15.42 -6.43 2.90
N GLU A 123 14.12 -6.22 3.05
CA GLU A 123 13.40 -5.94 4.30
C GLU A 123 12.63 -7.18 4.78
N ASN A 124 12.36 -7.25 6.08
CA ASN A 124 11.28 -8.05 6.65
C ASN A 124 10.05 -7.17 6.95
N LEU A 125 8.97 -7.74 7.50
CA LEU A 125 7.76 -6.95 7.77
C LEU A 125 7.94 -5.95 8.91
N HIS A 126 8.84 -6.19 9.86
CA HIS A 126 9.15 -5.22 10.91
C HIS A 126 9.84 -3.97 10.36
N ASP A 127 10.73 -4.11 9.36
CA ASP A 127 11.34 -2.95 8.71
C ASP A 127 10.30 -2.09 8.00
N VAL A 128 9.40 -2.74 7.25
CA VAL A 128 8.28 -2.04 6.59
C VAL A 128 7.40 -1.34 7.64
N ASN A 129 7.05 -2.03 8.71
CA ASN A 129 6.25 -1.47 9.80
C ASN A 129 6.92 -0.26 10.43
N ASN A 130 8.22 -0.34 10.71
CA ASN A 130 8.99 0.71 11.36
C ASN A 130 9.10 2.00 10.51
N ARG A 131 9.09 1.90 9.16
CA ARG A 131 9.09 3.09 8.29
C ARG A 131 7.70 3.63 7.96
N VAL A 132 6.69 2.74 7.87
CA VAL A 132 5.33 3.11 7.45
C VAL A 132 4.52 3.70 8.60
N THR A 133 4.60 3.11 9.80
CA THR A 133 3.81 3.55 10.96
C THR A 133 4.03 5.02 11.29
N PRO A 134 5.28 5.56 11.40
CA PRO A 134 5.49 6.98 11.65
C PRO A 134 4.91 7.91 10.58
N VAL A 135 4.84 7.44 9.31
CA VAL A 135 4.20 8.22 8.24
C VAL A 135 2.70 8.33 8.46
N ILE A 136 2.05 7.19 8.76
CA ILE A 136 0.60 7.16 9.02
C ILE A 136 0.25 7.99 10.26
N ASP A 137 1.02 7.85 11.34
CA ASP A 137 0.81 8.63 12.58
C ASP A 137 0.91 10.14 12.32
N ARG A 138 1.90 10.56 11.53
CA ARG A 138 2.07 11.96 11.12
C ARG A 138 0.89 12.45 10.27
N ILE A 139 0.43 11.63 9.31
CA ILE A 139 -0.74 11.96 8.49
C ILE A 139 -1.97 12.13 9.38
N VAL A 140 -2.23 11.17 10.26
CA VAL A 140 -3.38 11.21 11.20
C VAL A 140 -3.30 12.43 12.11
N GLY A 141 -2.12 12.74 12.64
CA GLY A 141 -1.90 13.88 13.53
C GLY A 141 -2.11 15.24 12.86
N ASN A 142 -1.66 15.37 11.60
CA ASN A 142 -1.70 16.63 10.85
C ASN A 142 -3.10 16.92 10.24
N HIS A 143 -3.93 15.90 10.02
CA HIS A 143 -5.19 16.00 9.28
C HIS A 143 -6.42 15.65 10.13
N ARG A 144 -6.43 16.12 11.39
CA ARG A 144 -7.55 15.86 12.30
C ARG A 144 -8.86 16.47 11.80
N GLY A 145 -9.86 15.63 11.60
CA GLY A 145 -11.17 16.03 11.07
C GLY A 145 -11.24 16.07 9.55
N GLU A 146 -10.15 15.69 8.86
CA GLU A 146 -10.02 15.74 7.42
C GLU A 146 -10.03 14.35 6.77
N GLU A 147 -10.09 14.35 5.44
CA GLU A 147 -10.06 13.15 4.60
C GLU A 147 -8.80 13.19 3.72
N VAL A 148 -8.02 12.11 3.77
CA VAL A 148 -6.68 12.03 3.15
C VAL A 148 -6.62 10.83 2.22
N LEU A 149 -6.07 11.04 1.02
CA LEU A 149 -5.73 9.97 0.09
C LEU A 149 -4.31 9.45 0.36
N VAL A 150 -4.15 8.13 0.42
CA VAL A 150 -2.84 7.47 0.47
C VAL A 150 -2.76 6.45 -0.66
N VAL A 151 -1.75 6.57 -1.52
CA VAL A 151 -1.52 5.63 -2.63
C VAL A 151 -0.21 4.90 -2.42
N ALA A 152 -0.29 3.58 -2.22
CA ALA A 152 0.86 2.75 -1.91
C ALA A 152 0.77 1.35 -2.56
N HIS A 153 1.20 0.31 -1.88
CA HIS A 153 1.44 -1.03 -2.45
C HIS A 153 0.74 -2.12 -1.64
N GLY A 154 0.72 -3.34 -2.19
CA GLY A 154 0.00 -4.45 -1.58
C GLY A 154 0.52 -4.86 -0.21
N GLY A 155 1.84 -4.98 -0.04
CA GLY A 155 2.46 -5.33 1.24
C GLY A 155 2.32 -4.22 2.27
N VAL A 156 2.62 -2.98 1.85
CA VAL A 156 2.50 -1.77 2.69
C VAL A 156 1.07 -1.56 3.18
N ASN A 157 0.09 -1.67 2.28
CA ASN A 157 -1.32 -1.51 2.66
C ASN A 157 -1.77 -2.56 3.67
N ARG A 158 -1.29 -3.81 3.53
CA ARG A 158 -1.58 -4.87 4.50
C ARG A 158 -1.00 -4.56 5.87
N VAL A 159 0.24 -4.05 5.94
CA VAL A 159 0.85 -3.63 7.21
C VAL A 159 0.03 -2.52 7.87
N ILE A 160 -0.39 -1.49 7.11
CA ILE A 160 -1.24 -0.40 7.61
C ILE A 160 -2.58 -0.95 8.13
N LEU A 161 -3.22 -1.87 7.39
CA LEU A 161 -4.50 -2.46 7.76
C LEU A 161 -4.38 -3.36 8.99
N LEU A 162 -3.32 -4.18 9.10
CA LEU A 162 -3.07 -5.02 10.26
C LEU A 162 -2.89 -4.17 11.52
N ASN A 163 -2.10 -3.10 11.45
CA ASN A 163 -1.96 -2.15 12.55
C ASN A 163 -3.30 -1.52 12.93
N ALA A 164 -4.10 -1.12 11.94
CA ALA A 164 -5.40 -0.50 12.17
C ALA A 164 -6.40 -1.41 12.91
N ILE A 165 -6.30 -2.73 12.73
CA ILE A 165 -7.18 -3.70 13.41
C ILE A 165 -6.51 -4.39 14.62
N GLY A 166 -5.25 -4.05 14.94
CA GLY A 166 -4.49 -4.65 16.04
C GLY A 166 -4.12 -6.12 15.80
N ALA A 167 -3.98 -6.53 14.55
CA ALA A 167 -3.59 -7.89 14.18
C ALA A 167 -2.05 -8.02 14.04
N PRO A 168 -1.48 -9.22 14.27
CA PRO A 168 -0.05 -9.45 14.10
C PRO A 168 0.36 -9.39 12.64
N LEU A 169 1.61 -9.01 12.35
CA LEU A 169 2.16 -8.93 11.00
C LEU A 169 2.20 -10.29 10.29
N SER A 170 2.26 -11.39 11.04
CA SER A 170 2.16 -12.76 10.52
C SER A 170 0.84 -13.04 9.80
N ALA A 171 -0.21 -12.24 10.06
CA ALA A 171 -1.50 -12.33 9.34
C ALA A 171 -1.49 -11.60 7.96
N LEU A 172 -0.32 -11.26 7.40
CA LEU A 172 -0.19 -10.48 6.17
C LEU A 172 -1.06 -10.98 5.02
N PHE A 173 -1.10 -12.29 4.81
CA PHE A 173 -1.84 -12.91 3.71
C PHE A 173 -3.32 -13.19 4.02
N ASN A 174 -3.80 -12.87 5.24
CA ASN A 174 -5.21 -12.95 5.56
C ASN A 174 -6.02 -11.77 4.98
N ILE A 175 -5.32 -10.75 4.49
CA ILE A 175 -5.93 -9.56 3.86
C ILE A 175 -5.62 -9.58 2.37
N GLU A 176 -6.66 -9.68 1.54
CA GLU A 176 -6.51 -9.53 0.10
C GLU A 176 -6.37 -8.05 -0.28
N GLN A 177 -5.53 -7.77 -1.26
CA GLN A 177 -5.35 -6.43 -1.84
C GLN A 177 -5.25 -6.55 -3.36
N ASN A 178 -6.34 -6.28 -4.06
CA ASN A 178 -6.39 -6.27 -5.53
C ASN A 178 -5.73 -5.00 -6.10
N TYR A 179 -5.34 -5.02 -7.38
CA TYR A 179 -4.87 -3.81 -8.05
C TYR A 179 -5.94 -2.71 -8.00
N CYS A 180 -5.53 -1.51 -7.62
CA CYS A 180 -6.38 -0.33 -7.45
C CYS A 180 -7.56 -0.52 -6.48
N CYS A 181 -7.47 -1.47 -5.54
CA CYS A 181 -8.49 -1.61 -4.50
C CYS A 181 -8.46 -0.40 -3.56
N LEU A 182 -9.64 -0.08 -3.04
CA LEU A 182 -9.85 0.95 -2.03
C LEU A 182 -10.04 0.32 -0.65
N ASN A 183 -9.30 0.83 0.33
CA ASN A 183 -9.55 0.59 1.73
C ASN A 183 -9.88 1.93 2.40
N ILE A 184 -10.77 1.95 3.38
CA ILE A 184 -11.14 3.16 4.13
C ILE A 184 -10.92 2.90 5.60
N ILE A 185 -10.13 3.77 6.24
CA ILE A 185 -9.80 3.66 7.66
C ILE A 185 -10.12 4.99 8.33
N ASP A 186 -10.90 4.93 9.42
CA ASP A 186 -11.20 6.08 10.27
C ASP A 186 -10.34 5.98 11.55
N TYR A 187 -9.49 6.99 11.78
CA TYR A 187 -8.67 7.17 12.98
C TYR A 187 -9.31 8.24 13.88
N TYR A 188 -9.74 7.86 15.07
CA TYR A 188 -10.41 8.74 16.01
C TYR A 188 -9.43 9.35 17.01
N ALA A 189 -9.76 10.54 17.53
CA ALA A 189 -8.91 11.28 18.47
C ALA A 189 -8.66 10.55 19.80
N ASP A 190 -9.51 9.59 20.17
CA ASP A 190 -9.37 8.74 21.36
C ASP A 190 -8.46 7.51 21.14
N GLY A 191 -7.81 7.42 19.98
CA GLY A 191 -6.95 6.31 19.61
C GLY A 191 -7.66 5.11 18.98
N LYS A 192 -8.99 5.13 18.89
CA LYS A 192 -9.76 4.09 18.23
C LYS A 192 -9.55 4.15 16.72
N THR A 193 -9.39 2.99 16.10
CA THR A 193 -9.29 2.84 14.64
C THR A 193 -10.42 1.94 14.14
N VAL A 194 -11.00 2.28 13.00
CA VAL A 194 -12.08 1.49 12.38
C VAL A 194 -11.84 1.34 10.88
N VAL A 195 -11.67 0.11 10.41
CA VAL A 195 -11.65 -0.20 8.97
C VAL A 195 -13.09 -0.22 8.48
N LYS A 196 -13.44 0.71 7.59
CA LYS A 196 -14.79 0.92 7.04
C LYS A 196 -15.02 0.18 5.74
N LEU A 197 -13.95 -0.01 4.98
CA LEU A 197 -13.94 -0.75 3.72
C LEU A 197 -12.59 -1.47 3.59
N LEU A 198 -12.64 -2.70 3.10
CA LEU A 198 -11.47 -3.53 2.84
C LEU A 198 -11.57 -4.08 1.42
N ASN A 199 -10.52 -3.87 0.60
CA ASN A 199 -10.36 -4.42 -0.75
C ASN A 199 -11.57 -4.19 -1.66
N GLY A 200 -12.19 -3.00 -1.60
CA GLY A 200 -13.41 -2.65 -2.33
C GLY A 200 -13.18 -1.99 -3.68
#